data_0f76b8b2bf90a84dc33453cccda8d50b
#
_entry.id   0f76b8b2bf90a84dc33453cccda8d50b
#
_cell.length_a   1.000
_cell.length_b   1.000
_cell.length_c   1.000
_cell.angle_alpha   90.00
_cell.angle_beta   90.00
_cell.angle_gamma   90.00
#
_symmetry.space_group_name_H-M   'P 1'
#
loop_
_entity.id
_entity.type
_entity.pdbx_description
1 polymer ?
#
loop_
_entity_poly.entity_id
_entity_poly.type
_entity_poly.pdbx_seq_one_letter_code
_entity_poly.pdbx_strand_id
1 'polypeptide(L)'
;MCQADQATKIKDYAVNILVQEFALEANPQKTVSGKLNEGVPFLGYVFYDNKISIRPAAKQKIESSLEELFSKRKNQVVHQALFIWRLNLRISGCILESKKYGWLFYYSQMSDLKILFQLDWLIQRLFKRFKIDQPDSIKSFVRTYHEITKNVSHSTYLINADLYSCEEKRKILSGIYLSKSVDTMDDGMIENLFKEAMFKEIQRLEHDIQNFS
;
A
#
# COMPACT_ATOMS: atom_id res chain seq x y z
N MET A 1 -21.94 15.62 -13.96
CA MET A 1 -20.97 16.45 -14.73
C MET A 1 -21.60 17.82 -14.94
N CYS A 2 -20.90 18.89 -14.63
CA CYS A 2 -21.41 20.25 -14.88
C CYS A 2 -20.77 20.82 -16.15
N GLN A 3 -21.48 21.76 -16.80
CA GLN A 3 -20.93 22.53 -17.91
C GLN A 3 -19.79 23.43 -17.42
N ALA A 4 -18.85 23.82 -18.28
CA ALA A 4 -17.65 24.60 -17.90
C ALA A 4 -17.99 25.89 -17.12
N ASP A 5 -19.06 26.60 -17.51
CA ASP A 5 -19.52 27.82 -16.84
C ASP A 5 -20.07 27.56 -15.41
N GLN A 6 -20.60 26.37 -15.17
CA GLN A 6 -21.07 25.96 -13.85
C GLN A 6 -19.91 25.55 -12.94
N ALA A 7 -18.81 24.99 -13.49
CA ALA A 7 -17.66 24.57 -12.70
C ALA A 7 -16.99 25.76 -12.01
N THR A 8 -16.86 26.90 -12.68
CA THR A 8 -16.32 28.14 -12.10
C THR A 8 -17.22 28.65 -10.99
N LYS A 9 -18.53 28.71 -11.20
CA LYS A 9 -19.50 29.14 -10.18
C LYS A 9 -19.48 28.24 -8.94
N ILE A 10 -19.40 26.93 -9.13
CA ILE A 10 -19.33 25.95 -8.02
C ILE A 10 -18.02 26.12 -7.26
N LYS A 11 -16.90 26.31 -7.94
CA LYS A 11 -15.61 26.58 -7.32
C LYS A 11 -15.65 27.84 -6.46
N ASP A 12 -16.14 28.95 -7.01
CA ASP A 12 -16.22 30.24 -6.31
C ASP A 12 -17.16 30.15 -5.10
N TYR A 13 -18.28 29.44 -5.24
CA TYR A 13 -19.20 29.15 -4.13
C TYR A 13 -18.54 28.33 -3.02
N ALA A 14 -17.81 27.26 -3.37
CA ALA A 14 -17.10 26.43 -2.41
C ALA A 14 -15.99 27.21 -1.68
N VAL A 15 -15.23 28.04 -2.40
CA VAL A 15 -14.21 28.92 -1.80
C VAL A 15 -14.85 29.91 -0.84
N ASN A 16 -15.99 30.51 -1.20
CA ASN A 16 -16.71 31.42 -0.31
C ASN A 16 -17.17 30.73 0.98
N ILE A 17 -17.70 29.52 0.93
CA ILE A 17 -18.05 28.73 2.12
C ILE A 17 -16.83 28.52 3.01
N LEU A 18 -15.68 28.07 2.42
CA LEU A 18 -14.47 27.87 3.18
C LEU A 18 -14.02 29.10 3.94
N VAL A 19 -14.08 30.26 3.30
CA VAL A 19 -13.70 31.56 3.92
C VAL A 19 -14.72 31.98 4.96
N GLN A 20 -16.01 31.98 4.62
CA GLN A 20 -17.06 32.60 5.45
C GLN A 20 -17.45 31.75 6.66
N GLU A 21 -17.52 30.41 6.48
CA GLU A 21 -18.01 29.53 7.54
C GLU A 21 -16.87 28.86 8.32
N PHE A 22 -15.71 28.63 7.70
CA PHE A 22 -14.61 27.87 8.31
C PHE A 22 -13.33 28.71 8.53
N ALA A 23 -13.28 29.95 8.09
CA ALA A 23 -12.08 30.82 8.14
C ALA A 23 -10.84 30.15 7.50
N LEU A 24 -11.05 29.35 6.43
CA LEU A 24 -10.02 28.62 5.68
C LEU A 24 -9.79 29.26 4.32
N GLU A 25 -8.54 29.39 3.92
CA GLU A 25 -8.17 29.85 2.59
C GLU A 25 -7.86 28.66 1.66
N ALA A 26 -8.47 28.67 0.47
CA ALA A 26 -8.13 27.69 -0.55
C ALA A 26 -6.75 27.99 -1.14
N ASN A 27 -5.84 27.01 -1.13
CA ASN A 27 -4.53 27.17 -1.78
C ASN A 27 -4.68 27.19 -3.30
N PRO A 28 -4.37 28.32 -4.00
CA PRO A 28 -4.57 28.44 -5.45
C PRO A 28 -3.76 27.41 -6.25
N GLN A 29 -2.56 27.04 -5.76
CA GLN A 29 -1.68 26.07 -6.44
C GLN A 29 -2.18 24.62 -6.33
N LYS A 30 -3.00 24.34 -5.31
CA LYS A 30 -3.60 23.02 -5.06
C LYS A 30 -5.06 22.93 -5.52
N THR A 31 -5.65 24.04 -5.94
CA THR A 31 -7.03 24.09 -6.46
C THR A 31 -7.03 23.86 -7.95
N VAL A 32 -7.37 22.65 -8.37
CA VAL A 32 -7.34 22.22 -9.78
C VAL A 32 -8.78 22.12 -10.32
N SER A 33 -9.02 22.69 -11.49
CA SER A 33 -10.22 22.46 -12.30
C SER A 33 -9.78 21.84 -13.62
N GLY A 34 -10.48 20.84 -14.12
CA GLY A 34 -10.11 20.15 -15.36
C GLY A 34 -11.26 19.37 -15.94
N LYS A 35 -11.07 18.90 -17.19
CA LYS A 35 -12.02 18.00 -17.84
C LYS A 35 -11.72 16.57 -17.45
N LEU A 36 -12.74 15.79 -17.13
CA LEU A 36 -12.58 14.39 -16.75
C LEU A 36 -11.97 13.52 -17.85
N ASN A 37 -12.22 13.84 -19.12
CA ASN A 37 -11.59 13.12 -20.25
C ASN A 37 -10.06 13.31 -20.31
N GLU A 38 -9.53 14.41 -19.75
CA GLU A 38 -8.09 14.68 -19.63
C GLU A 38 -7.47 14.10 -18.35
N GLY A 39 -8.30 13.70 -17.39
CA GLY A 39 -7.90 13.16 -16.09
C GLY A 39 -7.70 14.24 -15.03
N VAL A 40 -8.45 14.14 -13.94
CA VAL A 40 -8.37 15.07 -12.80
C VAL A 40 -7.64 14.39 -11.64
N PRO A 41 -6.47 14.89 -11.24
CA PRO A 41 -5.73 14.30 -10.12
C PRO A 41 -6.33 14.72 -8.77
N PHE A 42 -6.53 13.73 -7.87
CA PHE A 42 -6.98 13.97 -6.50
C PHE A 42 -6.51 12.85 -5.56
N LEU A 43 -5.89 13.17 -4.45
CA LEU A 43 -5.42 12.24 -3.41
C LEU A 43 -4.63 11.02 -3.98
N GLY A 44 -3.75 11.24 -4.94
CA GLY A 44 -2.95 10.17 -5.53
C GLY A 44 -3.64 9.40 -6.66
N TYR A 45 -4.95 9.59 -6.83
CA TYR A 45 -5.71 9.06 -7.96
C TYR A 45 -5.73 10.00 -9.15
N VAL A 46 -6.18 9.50 -10.29
CA VAL A 46 -6.57 10.28 -11.46
C VAL A 46 -7.96 9.83 -11.89
N PHE A 47 -8.90 10.75 -11.86
CA PHE A 47 -10.29 10.51 -12.22
C PHE A 47 -10.49 10.82 -13.70
N TYR A 48 -11.00 9.85 -14.43
CA TYR A 48 -11.45 9.98 -15.82
C TYR A 48 -12.97 9.76 -15.90
N ASP A 49 -13.59 10.05 -17.03
CA ASP A 49 -15.04 9.87 -17.22
C ASP A 49 -15.51 8.45 -16.89
N ASN A 50 -14.73 7.44 -17.22
CA ASN A 50 -15.10 6.03 -17.16
C ASN A 50 -14.22 5.17 -16.25
N LYS A 51 -13.18 5.75 -15.64
CA LYS A 51 -12.27 5.00 -14.77
C LYS A 51 -11.59 5.85 -13.72
N ILE A 52 -11.22 5.19 -12.64
CA ILE A 52 -10.34 5.73 -11.60
C ILE A 52 -9.01 5.00 -11.73
N SER A 53 -7.96 5.75 -12.03
CA SER A 53 -6.59 5.25 -12.11
C SER A 53 -5.74 5.85 -11.00
N ILE A 54 -4.47 5.53 -10.96
CA ILE A 54 -3.51 6.14 -10.03
C ILE A 54 -2.56 7.06 -10.77
N ARG A 55 -1.97 8.02 -10.06
CA ARG A 55 -0.93 8.89 -10.64
C ARG A 55 0.28 8.06 -11.08
N PRO A 56 0.90 8.39 -12.23
CA PRO A 56 2.13 7.72 -12.68
C PRO A 56 3.23 7.69 -11.62
N ALA A 57 3.40 8.77 -10.86
CA ALA A 57 4.36 8.86 -9.76
C ALA A 57 4.09 7.83 -8.65
N ALA A 58 2.82 7.55 -8.32
CA ALA A 58 2.45 6.54 -7.33
C ALA A 58 2.81 5.12 -7.80
N LYS A 59 2.57 4.84 -9.07
CA LYS A 59 2.98 3.58 -9.69
C LYS A 59 4.51 3.43 -9.68
N GLN A 60 5.23 4.44 -10.15
CA GLN A 60 6.69 4.44 -10.18
C GLN A 60 7.29 4.23 -8.78
N LYS A 61 6.67 4.79 -7.76
CA LYS A 61 7.15 4.66 -6.39
C LYS A 61 7.07 3.22 -5.87
N ILE A 62 5.95 2.54 -6.06
CA ILE A 62 5.84 1.13 -5.67
C ILE A 62 6.77 0.25 -6.50
N GLU A 63 6.93 0.51 -7.81
CA GLU A 63 7.87 -0.19 -8.67
C GLU A 63 9.32 -0.05 -8.16
N SER A 64 9.75 1.17 -7.82
CA SER A 64 11.08 1.44 -7.25
C SER A 64 11.29 0.77 -5.90
N SER A 65 10.27 0.77 -5.03
CA SER A 65 10.32 0.10 -3.73
C SER A 65 10.48 -1.42 -3.88
N LEU A 66 9.80 -2.02 -4.84
CA LEU A 66 9.96 -3.44 -5.18
C LEU A 66 11.39 -3.72 -5.69
N GLU A 67 11.90 -2.95 -6.65
CA GLU A 67 13.27 -3.09 -7.17
C GLU A 67 14.33 -2.96 -6.07
N GLU A 68 14.18 -1.99 -5.17
CA GLU A 68 15.07 -1.80 -4.03
C GLU A 68 15.10 -3.03 -3.11
N LEU A 69 13.94 -3.62 -2.82
CA LEU A 69 13.84 -4.82 -1.99
C LEU A 69 14.58 -6.01 -2.63
N PHE A 70 14.42 -6.21 -3.94
CA PHE A 70 15.15 -7.25 -4.69
C PHE A 70 16.66 -7.00 -4.71
N SER A 71 17.10 -5.75 -4.87
CA SER A 71 18.50 -5.37 -4.79
C SER A 71 19.09 -5.67 -3.41
N LYS A 72 18.39 -5.30 -2.33
CA LYS A 72 18.80 -5.63 -0.95
C LYS A 72 18.91 -7.13 -0.72
N ARG A 73 18.02 -7.93 -1.31
CA ARG A 73 18.11 -9.40 -1.24
C ARG A 73 19.32 -9.93 -2.00
N LYS A 74 19.56 -9.44 -3.21
CA LYS A 74 20.71 -9.84 -4.04
C LYS A 74 22.05 -9.54 -3.35
N ASN A 75 22.15 -8.40 -2.69
CA ASN A 75 23.32 -7.97 -1.96
C ASN A 75 23.40 -8.56 -0.53
N GLN A 76 22.57 -9.55 -0.21
CA GLN A 76 22.51 -10.25 1.08
C GLN A 76 22.24 -9.34 2.30
N VAL A 77 21.77 -8.13 2.11
CA VAL A 77 21.34 -7.22 3.18
C VAL A 77 20.10 -7.75 3.89
N VAL A 78 19.27 -8.52 3.15
CA VAL A 78 18.05 -9.13 3.67
C VAL A 78 18.09 -10.63 3.40
N HIS A 79 17.92 -11.46 4.42
CA HIS A 79 17.86 -12.91 4.24
C HIS A 79 16.52 -13.36 3.62
N GLN A 80 16.45 -14.61 3.14
CA GLN A 80 15.34 -15.12 2.31
C GLN A 80 13.96 -14.97 2.99
N ALA A 81 13.82 -15.40 4.24
CA ALA A 81 12.51 -15.36 4.90
C ALA A 81 12.01 -13.92 5.10
N LEU A 82 12.88 -13.01 5.51
CA LEU A 82 12.52 -11.59 5.68
C LEU A 82 12.23 -10.92 4.33
N PHE A 83 12.94 -11.31 3.26
CA PHE A 83 12.66 -10.83 1.90
C PHE A 83 11.25 -11.23 1.46
N ILE A 84 10.88 -12.52 1.58
CA ILE A 84 9.55 -13.03 1.21
C ILE A 84 8.46 -12.32 2.03
N TRP A 85 8.68 -12.19 3.34
CA TRP A 85 7.76 -11.49 4.24
C TRP A 85 7.52 -10.05 3.81
N ARG A 86 8.58 -9.29 3.59
CA ARG A 86 8.51 -7.89 3.14
C ARG A 86 7.90 -7.74 1.75
N LEU A 87 8.19 -8.66 0.84
CA LEU A 87 7.58 -8.66 -0.49
C LEU A 87 6.07 -8.88 -0.39
N ASN A 88 5.64 -9.87 0.39
CA ASN A 88 4.23 -10.14 0.61
C ASN A 88 3.52 -8.97 1.32
N LEU A 89 4.17 -8.31 2.28
CA LEU A 89 3.64 -7.09 2.91
C LEU A 89 3.45 -5.94 1.90
N ARG A 90 4.38 -5.73 0.96
CA ARG A 90 4.22 -4.72 -0.09
C ARG A 90 3.07 -5.03 -1.04
N ILE A 91 2.88 -6.31 -1.36
CA ILE A 91 1.80 -6.75 -2.26
C ILE A 91 0.44 -6.68 -1.56
N SER A 92 0.32 -7.26 -0.36
CA SER A 92 -0.97 -7.40 0.30
C SER A 92 -1.30 -6.32 1.32
N GLY A 93 -0.31 -5.54 1.74
CA GLY A 93 -0.46 -4.76 2.95
C GLY A 93 -0.63 -5.65 4.18
N CYS A 94 -1.06 -5.07 5.27
CA CYS A 94 -1.45 -5.80 6.48
C CYS A 94 -2.56 -5.10 7.26
N ILE A 95 -3.17 -5.86 8.17
CA ILE A 95 -4.12 -5.34 9.17
C ILE A 95 -3.44 -5.48 10.53
N LEU A 96 -3.40 -4.40 11.30
CA LEU A 96 -2.90 -4.35 12.67
C LEU A 96 -3.73 -3.35 13.48
N GLU A 97 -4.18 -3.74 14.67
CA GLU A 97 -5.07 -2.94 15.53
C GLU A 97 -6.33 -2.45 14.77
N SER A 98 -6.92 -3.35 13.98
CA SER A 98 -8.09 -3.10 13.13
C SER A 98 -7.87 -2.03 12.04
N LYS A 99 -6.65 -1.52 11.87
CA LYS A 99 -6.27 -0.56 10.83
C LYS A 99 -5.63 -1.27 9.65
N LYS A 100 -5.88 -0.76 8.47
CA LYS A 100 -5.42 -1.31 7.19
C LYS A 100 -4.25 -0.49 6.67
N TYR A 101 -3.13 -1.15 6.37
CA TYR A 101 -1.90 -0.50 5.95
C TYR A 101 -1.39 -1.10 4.64
N GLY A 102 -0.87 -0.27 3.76
CA GLY A 102 -0.23 -0.69 2.52
C GLY A 102 -0.82 -0.04 1.28
N TRP A 103 -0.02 -0.07 0.22
CA TRP A 103 -0.30 0.61 -1.03
C TRP A 103 -1.65 0.22 -1.65
N LEU A 104 -1.97 -1.07 -1.67
CA LEU A 104 -3.20 -1.56 -2.30
C LEU A 104 -4.46 -1.27 -1.46
N PHE A 105 -4.34 -1.20 -0.14
CA PHE A 105 -5.43 -0.71 0.70
C PHE A 105 -5.73 0.77 0.44
N TYR A 106 -4.68 1.59 0.29
CA TYR A 106 -4.84 3.01 -0.04
C TYR A 106 -5.47 3.20 -1.42
N TYR A 107 -5.00 2.44 -2.43
CA TYR A 107 -5.49 2.53 -3.82
C TYR A 107 -6.63 1.55 -4.15
N SER A 108 -7.37 1.08 -3.17
CA SER A 108 -8.45 0.09 -3.35
C SER A 108 -9.64 0.59 -4.18
N GLN A 109 -9.79 1.90 -4.35
CA GLN A 109 -10.86 2.52 -5.13
C GLN A 109 -10.56 2.60 -6.64
N MET A 110 -9.38 2.19 -7.08
CA MET A 110 -9.07 2.19 -8.51
C MET A 110 -9.93 1.17 -9.26
N SER A 111 -10.30 1.53 -10.48
CA SER A 111 -10.97 0.63 -11.43
C SER A 111 -10.09 0.24 -12.63
N ASP A 112 -8.92 0.85 -12.76
CA ASP A 112 -7.92 0.53 -13.78
C ASP A 112 -7.05 -0.65 -13.34
N LEU A 113 -7.58 -1.87 -13.47
CA LEU A 113 -6.91 -3.07 -13.00
C LEU A 113 -5.67 -3.47 -13.83
N LYS A 114 -5.44 -2.86 -15.00
CA LYS A 114 -4.25 -3.12 -15.82
C LYS A 114 -2.96 -2.90 -15.06
N ILE A 115 -2.96 -1.94 -14.14
CA ILE A 115 -1.81 -1.61 -13.28
C ILE A 115 -1.41 -2.81 -12.42
N LEU A 116 -2.39 -3.55 -11.88
CA LEU A 116 -2.13 -4.71 -11.02
C LEU A 116 -1.45 -5.85 -11.78
N PHE A 117 -1.92 -6.13 -13.00
CA PHE A 117 -1.27 -7.11 -13.88
C PHE A 117 0.17 -6.71 -14.23
N GLN A 118 0.40 -5.41 -14.45
CA GLN A 118 1.75 -4.88 -14.72
C GLN A 118 2.67 -5.06 -13.51
N LEU A 119 2.18 -4.84 -12.29
CA LEU A 119 2.94 -5.05 -11.06
C LEU A 119 3.24 -6.53 -10.82
N ASP A 120 2.27 -7.43 -11.02
CA ASP A 120 2.50 -8.88 -10.93
C ASP A 120 3.55 -9.35 -11.95
N TRP A 121 3.48 -8.86 -13.20
CA TRP A 121 4.48 -9.13 -14.22
C TRP A 121 5.86 -8.56 -13.87
N LEU A 122 5.92 -7.35 -13.28
CA LEU A 122 7.17 -6.77 -12.80
C LEU A 122 7.84 -7.68 -11.77
N ILE A 123 7.08 -8.19 -10.78
CA ILE A 123 7.62 -9.12 -9.78
C ILE A 123 8.26 -10.34 -10.44
N GLN A 124 7.58 -10.97 -11.40
CA GLN A 124 8.14 -12.12 -12.13
C GLN A 124 9.44 -11.77 -12.87
N ARG A 125 9.48 -10.58 -13.49
CA ARG A 125 10.70 -10.08 -14.13
C ARG A 125 11.82 -9.82 -13.14
N LEU A 126 11.52 -9.28 -11.97
CA LEU A 126 12.51 -9.03 -10.92
C LEU A 126 13.11 -10.33 -10.40
N PHE A 127 12.32 -11.39 -10.15
CA PHE A 127 12.86 -12.70 -9.80
C PHE A 127 13.85 -13.21 -10.85
N LYS A 128 13.50 -13.14 -12.13
CA LYS A 128 14.39 -13.53 -13.24
C LYS A 128 15.63 -12.64 -13.33
N ARG A 129 15.48 -11.32 -13.28
CA ARG A 129 16.58 -10.34 -13.39
C ARG A 129 17.62 -10.52 -12.28
N PHE A 130 17.16 -10.72 -11.06
CA PHE A 130 18.04 -10.85 -9.90
C PHE A 130 18.49 -12.31 -9.66
N LYS A 131 18.04 -13.27 -10.49
CA LYS A 131 18.33 -14.70 -10.36
C LYS A 131 18.01 -15.23 -8.96
N ILE A 132 16.83 -14.92 -8.47
CA ILE A 132 16.29 -15.40 -7.21
C ILE A 132 15.15 -16.36 -7.55
N ASP A 133 15.13 -17.54 -6.93
CA ASP A 133 14.03 -18.48 -7.10
C ASP A 133 12.75 -17.91 -6.51
N GLN A 134 11.66 -17.97 -7.28
CA GLN A 134 10.35 -17.49 -6.85
C GLN A 134 9.63 -18.58 -6.07
N PRO A 135 9.37 -18.38 -4.77
CA PRO A 135 8.57 -19.34 -4.00
C PRO A 135 7.08 -19.23 -4.35
N ASP A 136 6.36 -20.35 -4.23
CA ASP A 136 4.90 -20.41 -4.42
C ASP A 136 4.12 -19.52 -3.41
N SER A 137 4.75 -19.20 -2.29
CA SER A 137 4.17 -18.36 -1.23
C SER A 137 4.10 -16.87 -1.57
N ILE A 138 4.62 -16.45 -2.73
CA ILE A 138 4.53 -15.04 -3.17
C ILE A 138 3.09 -14.71 -3.56
N LYS A 139 2.58 -13.65 -2.95
CA LYS A 139 1.24 -13.11 -3.22
C LYS A 139 1.18 -12.41 -4.57
N SER A 140 -0.03 -12.11 -5.06
CA SER A 140 -0.31 -11.39 -6.30
C SER A 140 -1.10 -10.13 -5.99
N PHE A 141 -0.81 -9.02 -6.66
CA PHE A 141 -1.56 -7.77 -6.56
C PHE A 141 -3.01 -7.95 -7.02
N VAL A 142 -3.23 -8.68 -8.13
CA VAL A 142 -4.56 -8.94 -8.66
C VAL A 142 -5.41 -9.69 -7.63
N ARG A 143 -4.91 -10.79 -7.08
CA ARG A 143 -5.65 -11.55 -6.06
C ARG A 143 -5.85 -10.74 -4.79
N THR A 144 -4.84 -10.01 -4.34
CA THR A 144 -4.94 -9.14 -3.16
C THR A 144 -6.05 -8.09 -3.33
N TYR A 145 -6.14 -7.47 -4.51
CA TYR A 145 -7.20 -6.50 -4.80
C TYR A 145 -8.60 -7.12 -4.67
N HIS A 146 -8.79 -8.31 -5.21
CA HIS A 146 -10.06 -9.04 -5.06
C HIS A 146 -10.38 -9.33 -3.59
N GLU A 147 -9.42 -9.78 -2.81
CA GLU A 147 -9.61 -10.02 -1.38
C GLU A 147 -9.96 -8.73 -0.61
N ILE A 148 -9.26 -7.62 -0.90
CA ILE A 148 -9.54 -6.32 -0.27
C ILE A 148 -10.94 -5.82 -0.61
N THR A 149 -11.36 -5.94 -1.87
CA THR A 149 -12.62 -5.34 -2.35
C THR A 149 -13.84 -6.22 -2.11
N LYS A 150 -13.68 -7.53 -1.99
CA LYS A 150 -14.80 -8.49 -1.92
C LYS A 150 -14.86 -9.30 -0.63
N ASN A 151 -13.75 -9.51 0.06
CA ASN A 151 -13.65 -10.52 1.13
C ASN A 151 -12.77 -10.09 2.31
N VAL A 152 -12.53 -8.81 2.53
CA VAL A 152 -11.54 -8.32 3.50
C VAL A 152 -11.74 -8.89 4.92
N SER A 153 -12.98 -9.06 5.36
CA SER A 153 -13.30 -9.51 6.73
C SER A 153 -13.06 -11.02 6.97
N HIS A 154 -13.04 -11.82 5.91
CA HIS A 154 -12.93 -13.28 6.00
C HIS A 154 -11.71 -13.81 5.23
N SER A 155 -10.87 -12.92 4.72
CA SER A 155 -9.74 -13.32 3.91
C SER A 155 -8.66 -13.99 4.75
N THR A 156 -8.33 -15.22 4.40
CA THR A 156 -7.13 -15.91 4.89
C THR A 156 -5.89 -15.60 4.03
N TYR A 157 -6.08 -14.88 2.93
CA TYR A 157 -5.00 -14.51 2.02
C TYR A 157 -4.28 -13.23 2.47
N LEU A 158 -5.00 -12.27 3.04
CA LEU A 158 -4.42 -11.03 3.56
C LEU A 158 -3.61 -11.30 4.84
N ILE A 159 -2.59 -10.49 5.08
CA ILE A 159 -1.83 -10.53 6.33
C ILE A 159 -2.64 -9.75 7.38
N ASN A 160 -3.32 -10.49 8.26
CA ASN A 160 -4.05 -9.92 9.38
C ASN A 160 -3.33 -10.28 10.68
N ALA A 161 -2.50 -9.34 11.15
CA ALA A 161 -1.67 -9.54 12.35
C ALA A 161 -2.48 -9.63 13.65
N ASP A 162 -3.73 -9.13 13.64
CA ASP A 162 -4.63 -9.20 14.81
C ASP A 162 -5.15 -10.63 15.05
N LEU A 163 -5.14 -11.47 14.00
CA LEU A 163 -5.61 -12.86 14.10
C LEU A 163 -4.52 -13.86 14.44
N TYR A 164 -3.25 -13.44 14.49
CA TYR A 164 -2.16 -14.34 14.81
C TYR A 164 -2.15 -14.72 16.30
N SER A 165 -2.12 -16.03 16.56
CA SER A 165 -1.88 -16.57 17.87
C SER A 165 -0.48 -16.20 18.40
N CYS A 166 -0.26 -16.26 19.71
CA CYS A 166 1.05 -16.02 20.29
C CYS A 166 2.13 -16.96 19.72
N GLU A 167 1.77 -18.22 19.45
CA GLU A 167 2.68 -19.19 18.84
C GLU A 167 3.07 -18.80 17.38
N GLU A 168 2.14 -18.32 16.58
CA GLU A 168 2.43 -17.82 15.23
C GLU A 168 3.31 -16.57 15.26
N LYS A 169 3.05 -15.64 16.17
CA LYS A 169 3.89 -14.46 16.40
C LYS A 169 5.30 -14.87 16.80
N ARG A 170 5.45 -15.86 17.68
CA ARG A 170 6.73 -16.44 18.11
C ARG A 170 7.50 -17.03 16.93
N LYS A 171 6.83 -17.82 16.06
CA LYS A 171 7.41 -18.36 14.83
C LYS A 171 7.86 -17.29 13.84
N ILE A 172 7.08 -16.21 13.71
CA ILE A 172 7.45 -15.07 12.85
C ILE A 172 8.69 -14.35 13.41
N LEU A 173 8.71 -14.08 14.72
CA LEU A 173 9.84 -13.40 15.35
C LEU A 173 11.13 -14.22 15.28
N SER A 174 11.08 -15.52 15.54
CA SER A 174 12.26 -16.39 15.46
C SER A 174 12.71 -16.65 14.03
N GLY A 175 11.78 -17.01 13.12
CA GLY A 175 12.09 -17.46 11.76
C GLY A 175 12.31 -16.32 10.76
N ILE A 176 11.56 -15.23 10.89
CA ILE A 176 11.61 -14.12 9.94
C ILE A 176 12.51 -12.99 10.44
N TYR A 177 12.38 -12.61 11.70
CA TYR A 177 13.18 -11.53 12.28
C TYR A 177 14.47 -12.01 12.95
N LEU A 178 14.66 -13.32 13.06
CA LEU A 178 15.82 -13.96 13.69
C LEU A 178 16.06 -13.44 15.12
N SER A 179 14.99 -13.12 15.82
CA SER A 179 15.06 -12.65 17.19
C SER A 179 15.52 -13.79 18.11
N LYS A 180 16.59 -13.54 18.82
CA LYS A 180 17.14 -14.51 19.80
C LYS A 180 16.31 -14.46 21.08
N SER A 181 16.30 -15.58 21.82
CA SER A 181 15.62 -15.69 23.12
C SER A 181 14.08 -15.62 23.07
N VAL A 182 13.46 -15.73 21.88
CA VAL A 182 12.00 -15.74 21.75
C VAL A 182 11.36 -16.89 22.52
N ASP A 183 12.05 -18.02 22.61
CA ASP A 183 11.56 -19.23 23.30
C ASP A 183 11.46 -19.06 24.83
N THR A 184 12.19 -18.13 25.38
CA THR A 184 12.21 -17.83 26.86
C THR A 184 11.32 -16.65 27.24
N MET A 185 10.72 -15.98 26.29
CA MET A 185 9.86 -14.81 26.51
C MET A 185 8.44 -15.24 26.87
N ASP A 186 7.81 -14.52 27.80
CA ASP A 186 6.39 -14.66 28.06
C ASP A 186 5.53 -14.09 26.92
N ASP A 187 4.24 -14.39 26.94
CA ASP A 187 3.33 -14.00 25.85
C ASP A 187 3.17 -12.48 25.74
N GLY A 188 3.23 -11.74 26.85
CA GLY A 188 3.17 -10.28 26.83
C GLY A 188 4.40 -9.65 26.17
N MET A 189 5.59 -10.20 26.42
CA MET A 189 6.82 -9.79 25.72
C MET A 189 6.76 -10.09 24.23
N ILE A 190 6.23 -11.27 23.85
CA ILE A 190 6.04 -11.65 22.43
C ILE A 190 5.10 -10.70 21.73
N GLU A 191 3.95 -10.36 22.35
CA GLU A 191 3.01 -9.39 21.80
C GLU A 191 3.67 -8.03 21.51
N ASN A 192 4.38 -7.50 22.49
CA ASN A 192 5.04 -6.19 22.35
C ASN A 192 6.13 -6.22 21.27
N LEU A 193 6.98 -7.25 21.27
CA LEU A 193 8.07 -7.38 20.30
C LEU A 193 7.53 -7.56 18.87
N PHE A 194 6.48 -8.36 18.71
CA PHE A 194 5.82 -8.54 17.42
C PHE A 194 5.20 -7.24 16.92
N LYS A 195 4.51 -6.53 17.80
CA LYS A 195 3.90 -5.23 17.49
C LYS A 195 4.96 -4.21 17.05
N GLU A 196 6.08 -4.10 17.74
CA GLU A 196 7.19 -3.23 17.36
C GLU A 196 7.76 -3.62 15.98
N ALA A 197 7.94 -4.92 15.72
CA ALA A 197 8.41 -5.41 14.43
C ALA A 197 7.43 -5.04 13.30
N MET A 198 6.12 -5.22 13.52
CA MET A 198 5.09 -4.85 12.56
C MET A 198 5.02 -3.34 12.32
N PHE A 199 5.14 -2.50 13.34
CA PHE A 199 5.16 -1.05 13.15
C PHE A 199 6.35 -0.58 12.31
N LYS A 200 7.52 -1.19 12.45
CA LYS A 200 8.68 -0.91 11.58
C LYS A 200 8.40 -1.28 10.11
N GLU A 201 7.69 -2.37 9.86
CA GLU A 201 7.29 -2.73 8.49
C GLU A 201 6.18 -1.78 7.97
N ILE A 202 5.21 -1.40 8.80
CA ILE A 202 4.16 -0.43 8.44
C ILE A 202 4.77 0.91 8.04
N GLN A 203 5.75 1.42 8.75
CA GLN A 203 6.45 2.65 8.36
C GLN A 203 7.06 2.56 6.96
N ARG A 204 7.59 1.37 6.56
CA ARG A 204 8.08 1.14 5.21
C ARG A 204 6.96 1.13 4.17
N LEU A 205 5.81 0.53 4.50
CA LEU A 205 4.64 0.51 3.62
C LEU A 205 4.06 1.91 3.41
N GLU A 206 3.99 2.72 4.47
CA GLU A 206 3.52 4.10 4.39
C GLU A 206 4.47 4.98 3.57
N HIS A 207 5.79 4.74 3.66
CA HIS A 207 6.75 5.41 2.80
C HIS A 207 6.47 5.15 1.32
N ASP A 208 5.94 3.99 0.94
CA ASP A 208 5.58 3.67 -0.45
C ASP A 208 4.36 4.50 -0.94
N ILE A 209 3.57 5.06 -0.02
CA ILE A 209 2.37 5.87 -0.30
C ILE A 209 2.68 7.38 -0.20
N GLN A 210 3.46 7.81 0.80
CA GLN A 210 3.73 9.21 1.11
C GLN A 210 4.49 9.95 -0.01
N ASN A 211 4.15 11.22 -0.23
CA ASN A 211 4.65 12.26 -1.12
C ASN A 211 3.69 12.61 -2.27
N PHE A 212 2.43 12.90 -1.93
CA PHE A 212 1.47 13.54 -2.83
C PHE A 212 1.08 14.95 -2.35
N SER A 213 1.97 15.57 -1.55
CA SER A 213 1.84 17.00 -1.20
C SER A 213 2.39 17.89 -2.31
#